data_029afb8fab2fe16a6c59354a125dd073
#
_entry.id   029afb8fab2fe16a6c59354a125dd073
#
_cell.length_a   1.000
_cell.length_b   1.000
_cell.length_c   1.000
_cell.angle_alpha   90.00
_cell.angle_beta   90.00
_cell.angle_gamma   90.00
#
_symmetry.space_group_name_H-M   'P 1'
#
loop_
_entity.id
_entity.type
_entity.pdbx_description
1 polymer ?
#
loop_
_entity_poly.entity_id
_entity_poly.type
_entity_poly.pdbx_seq_one_letter_code
_entity_poly.pdbx_strand_id
1 'polypeptide(L)'
;MEHITVGRKYNEGKVAFVECVKDGPLDNINIKGKCFLLIILTKGKLEFKVGGEKVTSIAPSFLCFNELENLVLISKSKARYTCVYFHPKFLNINMTFELLRSKNYSDIATTHDMFMLKPFIDKLYVIPIAETQVEKIEQSADYMLEELTEQRDWYWSCRGRSYFMEIIIALERMYGLIG
;
A
#
# COMPACT_ATOMS: atom_id res chain seq x y z
N MET A 1 11.78 -13.41 5.87
CA MET A 1 10.41 -13.01 5.94
C MET A 1 10.30 -11.51 5.83
N GLU A 2 9.88 -11.08 4.67
CA GLU A 2 9.93 -9.69 4.31
C GLU A 2 8.57 -9.04 4.45
N HIS A 3 8.59 -7.72 4.63
CA HIS A 3 7.41 -6.88 4.57
C HIS A 3 6.42 -7.10 5.70
N ILE A 4 6.96 -7.30 6.90
CA ILE A 4 6.17 -7.38 8.13
C ILE A 4 6.75 -6.44 9.18
N THR A 5 5.93 -6.10 10.17
CA THR A 5 6.36 -5.38 11.36
C THR A 5 6.10 -6.27 12.57
N VAL A 6 7.11 -6.44 13.40
CA VAL A 6 7.03 -7.31 14.57
C VAL A 6 7.02 -6.47 15.84
N GLY A 7 6.10 -6.79 16.73
CA GLY A 7 6.00 -6.13 18.04
C GLY A 7 7.25 -6.35 18.88
N ARG A 8 7.73 -5.28 19.50
CA ARG A 8 8.92 -5.32 20.36
C ARG A 8 8.54 -5.29 21.83
N LYS A 9 8.38 -4.09 22.39
CA LYS A 9 8.08 -3.90 23.81
C LYS A 9 6.60 -4.14 24.11
N TYR A 10 5.73 -3.58 23.32
CA TYR A 10 4.29 -3.70 23.48
C TYR A 10 3.75 -4.75 22.53
N ASN A 11 3.18 -5.83 23.05
CA ASN A 11 2.71 -6.97 22.30
C ASN A 11 3.85 -7.66 21.55
N GLU A 12 4.88 -8.03 22.31
CA GLU A 12 6.09 -8.68 21.77
C GLU A 12 5.75 -9.91 20.94
N GLY A 13 6.34 -9.98 19.76
CA GLY A 13 6.14 -11.10 18.84
C GLY A 13 4.89 -11.01 17.98
N LYS A 14 4.01 -10.01 18.19
CA LYS A 14 2.87 -9.81 17.29
C LYS A 14 3.38 -9.47 15.90
N VAL A 15 2.83 -10.13 14.90
CA VAL A 15 3.15 -9.86 13.49
C VAL A 15 2.04 -9.03 12.86
N ALA A 16 2.40 -7.86 12.37
CA ALA A 16 1.55 -7.05 11.51
C ALA A 16 2.04 -7.22 10.07
N PHE A 17 1.13 -7.57 9.16
CA PHE A 17 1.48 -7.88 7.76
C PHE A 17 1.62 -6.62 6.92
N VAL A 18 2.50 -5.74 7.35
CA VAL A 18 2.77 -4.45 6.72
C VAL A 18 4.19 -3.98 7.02
N GLU A 19 4.81 -3.35 6.04
CA GLU A 19 6.07 -2.62 6.22
C GLU A 19 5.93 -1.28 5.52
N CYS A 20 6.19 -0.20 6.25
CA CYS A 20 6.11 1.16 5.73
C CYS A 20 7.50 1.77 5.71
N VAL A 21 7.93 2.29 4.55
CA VAL A 21 9.26 2.86 4.37
C VAL A 21 9.15 4.18 3.59
N LYS A 22 9.72 5.25 4.16
CA LYS A 22 9.76 6.55 3.50
C LYS A 22 11.06 6.74 2.74
N ASP A 23 10.97 7.12 1.46
CA ASP A 23 12.12 7.36 0.57
C ASP A 23 13.12 6.19 0.54
N GLY A 24 12.64 4.97 0.76
CA GLY A 24 13.50 3.79 0.78
C GLY A 24 13.96 3.34 -0.61
N PRO A 25 14.87 2.37 -0.68
CA PRO A 25 15.35 1.87 -1.96
C PRO A 25 14.25 1.17 -2.74
N LEU A 26 14.24 1.41 -4.04
CA LEU A 26 13.31 0.77 -4.98
C LEU A 26 14.02 -0.24 -5.87
N ASP A 27 15.31 -0.46 -5.64
CA ASP A 27 16.08 -1.51 -6.29
C ASP A 27 15.72 -2.85 -5.65
N ASN A 28 15.63 -3.89 -6.44
CA ASN A 28 15.39 -5.25 -5.96
C ASN A 28 14.06 -5.43 -5.20
N ILE A 29 13.01 -4.77 -5.66
CA ILE A 29 11.66 -5.00 -5.12
C ILE A 29 11.25 -6.45 -5.41
N ASN A 30 10.88 -7.17 -4.37
CA ASN A 30 10.47 -8.57 -4.49
C ASN A 30 9.17 -8.80 -3.72
N ILE A 31 8.04 -8.59 -4.40
CA ILE A 31 6.70 -8.77 -3.83
C ILE A 31 5.98 -10.00 -4.37
N LYS A 32 6.54 -10.66 -5.37
CA LYS A 32 5.88 -11.78 -6.07
C LYS A 32 5.53 -12.91 -5.11
N GLY A 33 4.23 -13.22 -5.05
CA GLY A 33 3.70 -14.25 -4.16
C GLY A 33 3.65 -13.86 -2.68
N LYS A 34 4.00 -12.61 -2.33
CA LYS A 34 4.16 -12.20 -0.93
C LYS A 34 3.19 -11.14 -0.47
N CYS A 35 3.08 -10.04 -1.19
CA CYS A 35 2.32 -8.87 -0.73
C CYS A 35 1.98 -7.94 -1.90
N PHE A 36 1.14 -6.95 -1.59
CA PHE A 36 0.91 -5.81 -2.46
C PHE A 36 1.91 -4.70 -2.13
N LEU A 37 2.14 -3.81 -3.08
CA LEU A 37 2.94 -2.61 -2.87
C LEU A 37 2.12 -1.39 -3.27
N LEU A 38 1.96 -0.48 -2.32
CA LEU A 38 1.40 0.84 -2.56
C LEU A 38 2.54 1.85 -2.45
N ILE A 39 2.74 2.66 -3.49
CA ILE A 39 3.68 3.78 -3.43
C ILE A 39 2.87 5.07 -3.46
N ILE A 40 3.08 5.92 -2.49
CA ILE A 40 2.49 7.25 -2.42
C ILE A 40 3.57 8.23 -2.88
N LEU A 41 3.46 8.68 -4.12
CA LEU A 41 4.44 9.57 -4.74
C LEU A 41 3.96 11.02 -4.55
N THR A 42 4.70 11.79 -3.75
CA THR A 42 4.32 13.17 -3.42
C THR A 42 5.12 14.22 -4.20
N LYS A 43 6.32 13.88 -4.68
CA LYS A 43 7.15 14.75 -5.51
C LYS A 43 7.89 13.94 -6.55
N GLY A 44 8.15 14.56 -7.69
CA GLY A 44 9.00 13.98 -8.72
C GLY A 44 8.32 12.95 -9.59
N LYS A 45 9.11 12.02 -10.08
CA LYS A 45 8.69 11.05 -11.10
C LYS A 45 9.33 9.69 -10.82
N LEU A 46 8.58 8.63 -11.04
CA LEU A 46 9.06 7.25 -10.99
C LEU A 46 8.69 6.54 -12.29
N GLU A 47 9.60 5.72 -12.78
CA GLU A 47 9.36 4.84 -13.92
C GLU A 47 9.74 3.40 -13.56
N PHE A 48 8.81 2.49 -13.80
CA PHE A 48 9.02 1.07 -13.59
C PHE A 48 8.78 0.29 -14.86
N LYS A 49 9.44 -0.85 -14.97
CA LYS A 49 9.07 -1.89 -15.92
C LYS A 49 8.27 -2.92 -15.15
N VAL A 50 7.02 -3.15 -15.57
CA VAL A 50 6.10 -4.09 -14.93
C VAL A 50 5.74 -5.15 -15.98
N GLY A 51 6.25 -6.38 -15.81
CA GLY A 51 6.17 -7.36 -16.85
C GLY A 51 6.94 -6.88 -18.08
N GLY A 52 6.26 -6.70 -19.20
CA GLY A 52 6.86 -6.15 -20.41
C GLY A 52 6.58 -4.66 -20.64
N GLU A 53 5.83 -4.03 -19.75
CA GLU A 53 5.33 -2.66 -19.94
C GLU A 53 6.08 -1.64 -19.10
N LYS A 54 6.22 -0.43 -19.63
CA LYS A 54 6.77 0.70 -18.92
C LYS A 54 5.62 1.45 -18.24
N VAL A 55 5.74 1.64 -16.92
CA VAL A 55 4.79 2.40 -16.13
C VAL A 55 5.47 3.67 -15.63
N THR A 56 4.92 4.82 -15.97
CA THR A 56 5.43 6.13 -15.57
C THR A 56 4.43 6.81 -14.66
N SER A 57 4.92 7.33 -13.54
CA SER A 57 4.09 8.05 -12.58
C SER A 57 4.71 9.40 -12.26
N ILE A 58 3.88 10.44 -12.33
CA ILE A 58 4.27 11.82 -12.00
C ILE A 58 3.46 12.21 -10.75
N ALA A 59 4.15 12.80 -9.76
CA ALA A 59 3.51 13.23 -8.52
C ALA A 59 2.46 14.33 -8.78
N PRO A 60 1.40 14.42 -7.96
CA PRO A 60 1.07 13.47 -6.90
C PRO A 60 0.27 12.28 -7.42
N SER A 61 0.65 11.08 -7.03
CA SER A 61 -0.04 9.88 -7.50
C SER A 61 0.21 8.68 -6.57
N PHE A 62 -0.70 7.73 -6.65
CA PHE A 62 -0.51 6.39 -6.11
C PHE A 62 -0.02 5.46 -7.21
N LEU A 63 0.88 4.52 -6.84
CA LEU A 63 1.19 3.37 -7.68
C LEU A 63 0.75 2.12 -6.93
N CYS A 64 0.03 1.25 -7.60
CA CYS A 64 -0.57 0.05 -7.01
C CYS A 64 -0.10 -1.19 -7.74
N PHE A 65 0.63 -2.06 -7.05
CA PHE A 65 1.16 -3.30 -7.61
C PHE A 65 0.71 -4.48 -6.76
N ASN A 66 0.32 -5.57 -7.40
CA ASN A 66 -0.10 -6.77 -6.70
C ASN A 66 1.00 -7.83 -6.65
N GLU A 67 0.74 -8.94 -5.98
CA GLU A 67 1.71 -10.01 -5.72
C GLU A 67 2.08 -10.85 -6.95
N LEU A 68 1.46 -10.59 -8.09
CA LEU A 68 1.79 -11.29 -9.34
C LEU A 68 2.82 -10.53 -10.18
N GLU A 69 3.13 -9.30 -9.80
CA GLU A 69 3.95 -8.41 -10.63
C GLU A 69 5.45 -8.59 -10.39
N ASN A 70 6.20 -8.51 -11.49
CA ASN A 70 7.65 -8.36 -11.45
C ASN A 70 7.97 -6.90 -11.74
N LEU A 71 8.55 -6.22 -10.76
CA LEU A 71 8.84 -4.79 -10.84
C LEU A 71 10.34 -4.56 -10.98
N VAL A 72 10.72 -3.72 -11.93
CA VAL A 72 12.09 -3.24 -12.07
C VAL A 72 12.06 -1.73 -12.18
N LEU A 73 12.77 -1.05 -11.28
CA LEU A 73 12.91 0.40 -11.36
C LEU A 73 13.74 0.77 -12.59
N ILE A 74 13.18 1.63 -13.45
CA ILE A 74 13.89 2.17 -14.63
C ILE A 74 14.58 3.46 -14.24
N SER A 75 13.84 4.40 -13.64
CA SER A 75 14.39 5.69 -13.24
C SER A 75 13.59 6.32 -12.12
N LYS A 76 14.27 7.21 -11.40
CA LYS A 76 13.69 7.99 -10.33
C LYS A 76 14.25 9.40 -10.44
N SER A 77 13.38 10.42 -10.51
CA SER A 77 13.79 11.81 -10.71
C SER A 77 13.19 12.70 -9.63
N LYS A 78 14.01 13.18 -8.71
CA LYS A 78 13.62 14.06 -7.60
C LYS A 78 12.41 13.54 -6.83
N ALA A 79 12.31 12.23 -6.72
CA ALA A 79 11.12 11.58 -6.17
C ALA A 79 11.13 11.58 -4.64
N ARG A 80 9.99 11.93 -4.06
CA ARG A 80 9.68 11.76 -2.63
C ARG A 80 8.46 10.87 -2.54
N TYR A 81 8.58 9.81 -1.77
CA TYR A 81 7.54 8.79 -1.75
C TYR A 81 7.56 7.98 -0.45
N THR A 82 6.43 7.34 -0.18
CA THR A 82 6.30 6.36 0.90
C THR A 82 5.87 5.04 0.27
N CYS A 83 6.58 3.97 0.60
CA CYS A 83 6.25 2.61 0.19
C CYS A 83 5.53 1.90 1.31
N VAL A 84 4.40 1.28 1.00
CA VAL A 84 3.64 0.45 1.93
C VAL A 84 3.54 -0.95 1.32
N TYR A 85 4.31 -1.87 1.87
CA TYR A 85 4.25 -3.29 1.52
C TYR A 85 3.25 -3.93 2.47
N PHE A 86 2.19 -4.54 1.96
CA PHE A 86 1.19 -5.14 2.83
C PHE A 86 0.55 -6.38 2.21
N HIS A 87 0.25 -7.34 3.07
CA HIS A 87 -0.63 -8.45 2.71
C HIS A 87 -2.07 -8.03 3.02
N PRO A 88 -3.07 -8.41 2.22
CA PRO A 88 -4.47 -8.10 2.51
C PRO A 88 -4.94 -8.44 3.93
N LYS A 89 -4.29 -9.41 4.59
CA LYS A 89 -4.55 -9.75 5.99
C LYS A 89 -4.35 -8.59 6.96
N PHE A 90 -3.56 -7.59 6.59
CA PHE A 90 -3.39 -6.41 7.43
C PHE A 90 -4.70 -5.61 7.50
N LEU A 91 -5.48 -5.63 6.45
CA LEU A 91 -6.77 -4.97 6.39
C LEU A 91 -7.86 -5.82 7.07
N ASN A 92 -7.92 -7.08 6.74
CA ASN A 92 -8.89 -8.05 7.27
C ASN A 92 -8.22 -9.42 7.34
N ILE A 93 -8.14 -10.01 8.53
CA ILE A 93 -7.41 -11.26 8.78
C ILE A 93 -7.90 -12.44 7.93
N ASN A 94 -9.14 -12.39 7.49
CA ASN A 94 -9.73 -13.45 6.66
C ASN A 94 -9.48 -13.26 5.15
N MET A 95 -8.80 -12.18 4.77
CA MET A 95 -8.56 -11.86 3.38
C MET A 95 -7.38 -12.65 2.82
N THR A 96 -7.62 -13.34 1.70
CA THR A 96 -6.57 -14.04 0.95
C THR A 96 -6.53 -13.50 -0.47
N PHE A 97 -5.43 -13.76 -1.18
CA PHE A 97 -5.32 -13.37 -2.59
C PHE A 97 -6.37 -14.10 -3.45
N GLU A 98 -6.63 -15.38 -3.15
CA GLU A 98 -7.65 -16.17 -3.84
C GLU A 98 -9.04 -15.58 -3.64
N LEU A 99 -9.38 -15.20 -2.41
CA LEU A 99 -10.68 -14.60 -2.10
C LEU A 99 -10.88 -13.30 -2.88
N LEU A 100 -9.85 -12.45 -2.94
CA LEU A 100 -9.90 -11.19 -3.70
C LEU A 100 -10.18 -11.42 -5.19
N ARG A 101 -9.67 -12.49 -5.75
CA ARG A 101 -9.84 -12.81 -7.17
C ARG A 101 -11.06 -13.65 -7.48
N SER A 102 -11.63 -14.32 -6.49
CA SER A 102 -12.78 -15.22 -6.69
C SER A 102 -14.06 -14.47 -7.00
N LYS A 103 -14.16 -13.19 -6.62
CA LYS A 103 -15.38 -12.38 -6.73
C LYS A 103 -16.57 -13.01 -5.98
N ASN A 104 -16.29 -13.80 -4.96
CA ASN A 104 -17.31 -14.42 -4.13
C ASN A 104 -17.63 -13.49 -2.95
N TYR A 105 -18.72 -12.75 -3.07
CA TYR A 105 -19.13 -11.73 -2.12
C TYR A 105 -20.25 -12.22 -1.21
N SER A 106 -19.98 -13.25 -0.43
CA SER A 106 -21.00 -13.84 0.46
C SER A 106 -21.17 -13.09 1.78
N ASP A 107 -20.14 -12.36 2.20
CA ASP A 107 -20.12 -11.59 3.44
C ASP A 107 -20.00 -10.09 3.12
N ILE A 108 -20.95 -9.30 3.60
CA ILE A 108 -21.00 -7.85 3.32
C ILE A 108 -19.74 -7.12 3.80
N ALA A 109 -19.25 -7.44 5.00
CA ALA A 109 -18.05 -6.80 5.53
C ALA A 109 -16.81 -7.13 4.70
N THR A 110 -16.64 -8.41 4.35
CA THR A 110 -15.54 -8.87 3.49
C THR A 110 -15.65 -8.25 2.10
N THR A 111 -16.85 -8.15 1.55
CA THR A 111 -17.11 -7.52 0.25
C THR A 111 -16.65 -6.07 0.25
N HIS A 112 -16.96 -5.33 1.30
CA HIS A 112 -16.58 -3.93 1.44
C HIS A 112 -15.05 -3.77 1.42
N ASP A 113 -14.34 -4.59 2.19
CA ASP A 113 -12.88 -4.57 2.24
C ASP A 113 -12.27 -4.98 0.89
N MET A 114 -12.90 -5.91 0.18
CA MET A 114 -12.45 -6.33 -1.15
C MET A 114 -12.54 -5.20 -2.17
N PHE A 115 -13.58 -4.38 -2.11
CA PHE A 115 -13.72 -3.23 -3.00
C PHE A 115 -12.62 -2.19 -2.79
N MET A 116 -12.18 -2.01 -1.55
CA MET A 116 -11.09 -1.08 -1.26
C MET A 116 -9.76 -1.52 -1.89
N LEU A 117 -9.58 -2.81 -2.15
CA LEU A 117 -8.36 -3.36 -2.76
C LEU A 117 -8.47 -3.56 -4.27
N LYS A 118 -9.58 -3.19 -4.86
CA LYS A 118 -9.81 -3.30 -6.30
C LYS A 118 -8.73 -2.63 -7.16
N PRO A 119 -8.20 -1.45 -6.79
CA PRO A 119 -7.11 -0.83 -7.57
C PRO A 119 -5.91 -1.73 -7.81
N PHE A 120 -5.59 -2.62 -6.84
CA PHE A 120 -4.47 -3.55 -6.97
C PHE A 120 -4.77 -4.72 -7.91
N ILE A 121 -6.04 -5.10 -8.02
CA ILE A 121 -6.47 -6.24 -8.84
C ILE A 121 -6.65 -5.82 -10.31
N ASP A 122 -7.16 -4.63 -10.55
CA ASP A 122 -7.51 -4.15 -11.89
C ASP A 122 -6.32 -3.66 -12.72
N LYS A 123 -5.13 -3.63 -12.16
CA LYS A 123 -3.87 -3.31 -12.87
C LYS A 123 -3.86 -1.94 -13.55
N LEU A 124 -4.46 -0.94 -12.93
CA LEU A 124 -4.35 0.42 -13.44
C LEU A 124 -2.97 1.04 -13.16
N TYR A 125 -2.27 0.51 -12.19
CA TYR A 125 -0.93 0.88 -11.71
C TYR A 125 -0.83 2.31 -11.19
N VAL A 126 -1.25 3.33 -11.91
CA VAL A 126 -1.09 4.73 -11.54
C VAL A 126 -2.44 5.40 -11.35
N ILE A 127 -2.66 5.99 -10.18
CA ILE A 127 -3.90 6.68 -9.85
C ILE A 127 -3.54 8.08 -9.36
N PRO A 128 -3.93 9.14 -10.07
CA PRO A 128 -3.62 10.50 -9.66
C PRO A 128 -4.26 10.85 -8.31
N ILE A 129 -3.54 11.62 -7.50
CA ILE A 129 -4.05 12.15 -6.25
C ILE A 129 -4.51 13.59 -6.49
N ALA A 130 -5.73 13.92 -6.04
CA ALA A 130 -6.20 15.30 -6.09
C ALA A 130 -5.30 16.18 -5.21
N GLU A 131 -4.87 17.33 -5.71
CA GLU A 131 -3.97 18.23 -5.01
C GLU A 131 -4.45 18.58 -3.59
N THR A 132 -5.76 18.73 -3.42
CA THR A 132 -6.36 19.06 -2.13
C THR A 132 -6.26 17.92 -1.10
N GLN A 133 -5.91 16.71 -1.53
CA GLN A 133 -5.82 15.52 -0.68
C GLN A 133 -4.38 15.12 -0.34
N VAL A 134 -3.40 15.68 -1.02
CA VAL A 134 -1.99 15.27 -0.89
C VAL A 134 -1.50 15.37 0.55
N GLU A 135 -1.70 16.53 1.16
CA GLU A 135 -1.23 16.79 2.53
C GLU A 135 -1.83 15.81 3.53
N LYS A 136 -3.12 15.56 3.44
CA LYS A 136 -3.82 14.63 4.34
C LYS A 136 -3.33 13.20 4.17
N ILE A 137 -3.14 12.77 2.94
CA ILE A 137 -2.63 11.42 2.63
C ILE A 137 -1.21 11.25 3.15
N GLU A 138 -0.34 12.23 2.90
CA GLU A 138 1.03 12.23 3.40
C GLU A 138 1.07 12.19 4.92
N GLN A 139 0.22 12.98 5.58
CA GLN A 139 0.12 12.99 7.04
C GLN A 139 -0.31 11.63 7.59
N SER A 140 -1.31 10.98 6.99
CA SER A 140 -1.73 9.64 7.41
C SER A 140 -0.61 8.62 7.23
N ALA A 141 0.14 8.72 6.13
CA ALA A 141 1.29 7.85 5.89
C ALA A 141 2.40 8.06 6.93
N ASP A 142 2.69 9.30 7.28
CA ASP A 142 3.69 9.64 8.30
C ASP A 142 3.27 9.12 9.67
N TYR A 143 2.01 9.27 10.03
CA TYR A 143 1.48 8.74 11.31
C TYR A 143 1.51 7.22 11.34
N MET A 144 1.18 6.56 10.24
CA MET A 144 1.28 5.10 10.15
C MET A 144 2.73 4.64 10.36
N LEU A 145 3.67 5.28 9.66
CA LEU A 145 5.09 4.99 9.80
C LEU A 145 5.55 5.17 11.25
N GLU A 146 5.14 6.24 11.90
CA GLU A 146 5.48 6.54 13.29
C GLU A 146 4.97 5.45 14.24
N GLU A 147 3.71 5.05 14.10
CA GLU A 147 3.12 4.01 14.94
C GLU A 147 3.85 2.67 14.79
N LEU A 148 4.13 2.28 13.56
CA LEU A 148 4.81 1.00 13.27
C LEU A 148 6.27 1.01 13.73
N THR A 149 6.94 2.17 13.66
CA THR A 149 8.35 2.31 14.00
C THR A 149 8.56 2.48 15.50
N GLU A 150 7.82 3.38 16.14
CA GLU A 150 7.99 3.74 17.55
C GLU A 150 7.35 2.73 18.50
N GLN A 151 6.20 2.21 18.15
CA GLN A 151 5.46 1.24 18.97
C GLN A 151 5.37 1.70 20.44
N ARG A 152 4.80 2.89 20.65
CA ARG A 152 4.81 3.56 21.95
C ARG A 152 3.88 2.97 23.00
N ASP A 153 2.84 2.24 22.56
CA ASP A 153 1.85 1.65 23.46
C ASP A 153 1.26 0.37 22.84
N TRP A 154 0.32 -0.25 23.56
CA TRP A 154 -0.31 -1.50 23.13
C TRP A 154 -1.14 -1.37 21.85
N TYR A 155 -1.44 -0.15 21.39
CA TYR A 155 -2.34 0.11 20.27
C TYR A 155 -1.61 0.42 18.96
N TRP A 156 -0.28 0.29 18.93
CA TRP A 156 0.53 0.67 17.76
C TRP A 156 0.06 0.00 16.46
N SER A 157 -0.25 -1.29 16.52
CA SER A 157 -0.70 -2.05 15.34
C SER A 157 -2.10 -1.61 14.91
N CYS A 158 -3.00 -1.41 15.87
CA CYS A 158 -4.36 -0.97 15.62
C CYS A 158 -4.39 0.44 15.02
N ARG A 159 -3.60 1.36 15.57
CA ARG A 159 -3.48 2.72 15.03
C ARG A 159 -2.84 2.74 13.66
N GLY A 160 -1.78 1.96 13.48
CA GLY A 160 -1.15 1.82 12.16
C GLY A 160 -2.16 1.37 11.12
N ARG A 161 -2.99 0.40 11.46
CA ARG A 161 -4.06 -0.08 10.60
C ARG A 161 -5.10 1.01 10.33
N SER A 162 -5.45 1.82 11.33
CA SER A 162 -6.41 2.91 11.17
C SER A 162 -5.92 3.96 10.17
N TYR A 163 -4.66 4.36 10.26
CA TYR A 163 -4.07 5.30 9.30
C TYR A 163 -3.98 4.68 7.91
N PHE A 164 -3.67 3.40 7.83
CA PHE A 164 -3.68 2.66 6.56
C PHE A 164 -5.07 2.66 5.93
N MET A 165 -6.12 2.44 6.73
CA MET A 165 -7.50 2.48 6.26
C MET A 165 -7.86 3.84 5.66
N GLU A 166 -7.43 4.94 6.27
CA GLU A 166 -7.64 6.27 5.74
C GLU A 166 -7.00 6.44 4.36
N ILE A 167 -5.78 5.93 4.19
CA ILE A 167 -5.06 5.98 2.92
C ILE A 167 -5.79 5.15 1.86
N ILE A 168 -6.18 3.93 2.20
CA ILE A 168 -6.86 3.01 1.28
C ILE A 168 -8.22 3.56 0.85
N ILE A 169 -8.97 4.17 1.76
CA ILE A 169 -10.24 4.82 1.43
C ILE A 169 -10.03 5.98 0.46
N ALA A 170 -8.98 6.80 0.71
CA ALA A 170 -8.64 7.88 -0.21
C ALA A 170 -8.28 7.34 -1.60
N LEU A 171 -7.48 6.27 -1.64
CA LEU A 171 -7.10 5.59 -2.87
C LEU A 171 -8.34 5.10 -3.65
N GLU A 172 -9.25 4.41 -2.97
CA GLU A 172 -10.47 3.89 -3.58
C GLU A 172 -11.34 5.01 -4.15
N ARG A 173 -11.45 6.12 -3.44
CA ARG A 173 -12.19 7.29 -3.92
C ARG A 173 -11.57 7.89 -5.18
N MET A 174 -10.24 8.03 -5.23
CA MET A 174 -9.54 8.51 -6.43
C MET A 174 -9.72 7.54 -7.59
N TYR A 175 -9.62 6.25 -7.31
CA TYR A 175 -9.85 5.19 -8.30
C TYR A 175 -11.26 5.28 -8.89
N GLY A 176 -12.25 5.51 -8.06
CA GLY A 176 -13.64 5.64 -8.51
C GLY A 176 -13.88 6.83 -9.44
N LEU A 177 -13.04 7.87 -9.38
CA LEU A 177 -13.14 9.03 -10.26
C LEU A 177 -12.60 8.74 -11.67
N ILE A 178 -11.74 7.75 -11.82
CA ILE A 178 -11.13 7.37 -13.11
C ILE A 178 -12.10 6.48 -13.90
N GLY A 179 -12.72 5.57 -13.21
CA GLY A 179 -13.65 4.61 -13.80
C GLY A 179 -15.07 5.06 -13.71
#